data_929add971de1e79d77c5df626244e5e1
#
_entry.id   929add971de1e79d77c5df626244e5e1
#
_cell.length_a   1.000
_cell.length_b   1.000
_cell.length_c   1.000
_cell.angle_alpha   90.00
_cell.angle_beta   90.00
_cell.angle_gamma   90.00
#
_symmetry.space_group_name_H-M   'P 1'
#
loop_
_entity.id
_entity.type
_entity.pdbx_description
1 polymer ?
#
loop_
_entity_poly.entity_id
_entity_poly.type
_entity_poly.pdbx_seq_one_letter_code
_entity_poly.pdbx_strand_id
1 'polypeptide(L)'
;MKAVLFYLFFSCIVFAQGENITLNTTAFSELKVYDGLSVTLKKGLSNEIVISGEDPKNVSIVNEEGVLKIKMKFKKMFSGYRTFISLNYSSSFIILDANEEASINVLDLIEQEKISLKVQEGAQIEASLKVDQLIAKSVTGSHINTKGYAKIQDVSINTGGTYNGQSLKTSFTTISVNAGGTASIFASDYVGATVKAGGKIKVFGDPKKMDEKTFFGGTIERVKN
;
A
#
# COMPACT_ATOMS: atom_id res chain seq x y z
N MET A 1 70.66 2.11 -16.52
CA MET A 1 69.30 1.70 -16.63
C MET A 1 68.62 1.77 -15.23
N LYS A 2 67.78 2.77 -14.95
CA LYS A 2 67.05 2.90 -13.67
C LYS A 2 65.67 2.33 -13.89
N ALA A 3 65.35 1.24 -13.19
CA ALA A 3 63.99 0.66 -13.21
C ALA A 3 63.08 1.46 -12.27
N VAL A 4 62.01 2.05 -12.82
CA VAL A 4 60.95 2.72 -12.05
C VAL A 4 59.90 1.67 -11.71
N LEU A 5 59.76 1.34 -10.42
CA LEU A 5 58.78 0.42 -9.89
C LEU A 5 57.45 1.19 -9.70
N PHE A 6 56.41 0.88 -10.51
CA PHE A 6 55.10 1.49 -10.44
C PHE A 6 54.24 0.69 -9.42
N TYR A 7 54.01 1.25 -8.25
CA TYR A 7 53.07 0.68 -7.27
C TYR A 7 51.61 1.03 -7.65
N LEU A 8 50.88 0.05 -8.14
CA LEU A 8 49.42 0.14 -8.33
C LEU A 8 48.77 0.02 -6.96
N PHE A 9 48.27 1.14 -6.44
CA PHE A 9 47.38 1.17 -5.27
C PHE A 9 46.00 0.68 -5.70
N PHE A 10 45.67 -0.58 -5.39
CA PHE A 10 44.31 -1.12 -5.52
C PHE A 10 43.52 -0.68 -4.30
N SER A 11 42.77 0.42 -4.42
CA SER A 11 41.81 0.85 -3.37
C SER A 11 40.64 -0.11 -3.36
N CYS A 12 40.63 -1.04 -2.42
CA CYS A 12 39.43 -1.81 -2.09
C CYS A 12 38.36 -0.86 -1.54
N ILE A 13 37.35 -0.57 -2.33
CA ILE A 13 36.12 0.08 -1.84
C ILE A 13 35.36 -0.98 -1.03
N VAL A 14 35.50 -0.96 0.29
CA VAL A 14 34.66 -1.74 1.20
C VAL A 14 33.32 -1.05 1.24
N PHE A 15 32.33 -1.61 0.54
CA PHE A 15 30.94 -1.25 0.78
C PHE A 15 30.59 -1.74 2.19
N ALA A 16 30.43 -0.84 3.12
CA ALA A 16 29.83 -1.13 4.41
C ALA A 16 28.38 -1.58 4.16
N GLN A 17 28.12 -2.89 4.15
CA GLN A 17 26.76 -3.41 4.21
C GLN A 17 26.19 -3.00 5.56
N GLY A 18 25.11 -2.21 5.55
CA GLY A 18 24.40 -1.85 6.76
C GLY A 18 23.98 -3.12 7.53
N GLU A 19 24.07 -3.07 8.85
CA GLU A 19 23.74 -4.20 9.73
C GLU A 19 22.21 -4.47 9.66
N ASN A 20 21.81 -5.59 9.04
CA ASN A 20 20.41 -6.01 9.02
C ASN A 20 20.00 -6.50 10.42
N ILE A 21 18.78 -6.17 10.83
CA ILE A 21 18.17 -6.67 12.08
C ILE A 21 17.09 -7.65 11.71
N THR A 22 17.18 -8.88 12.22
CA THR A 22 16.16 -9.91 12.03
C THR A 22 15.44 -10.15 13.34
N LEU A 23 14.10 -10.15 13.32
CA LEU A 23 13.21 -10.33 14.46
C LEU A 23 12.09 -11.29 14.08
N ASN A 24 11.59 -12.06 15.04
CA ASN A 24 10.35 -12.82 14.91
C ASN A 24 9.20 -12.04 15.55
N THR A 25 8.00 -12.16 14.99
CA THR A 25 6.77 -11.62 15.58
C THR A 25 5.70 -12.71 15.69
N THR A 26 4.72 -12.50 16.54
CA THR A 26 3.52 -13.36 16.60
C THR A 26 2.60 -13.08 15.41
N ALA A 27 1.59 -13.92 15.21
CA ALA A 27 0.56 -13.69 14.20
C ALA A 27 -0.13 -12.33 14.43
N PHE A 28 -0.53 -11.69 13.32
CA PHE A 28 -1.25 -10.42 13.34
C PHE A 28 -2.42 -10.46 12.36
N SER A 29 -3.48 -9.74 12.67
CA SER A 29 -4.65 -9.53 11.82
C SER A 29 -4.68 -8.13 11.18
N GLU A 30 -3.92 -7.20 11.73
CA GLU A 30 -3.77 -5.83 11.23
C GLU A 30 -2.30 -5.42 11.20
N LEU A 31 -1.86 -4.83 10.08
CA LEU A 31 -0.54 -4.20 9.95
C LEU A 31 -0.71 -2.69 9.82
N LYS A 32 -0.01 -1.93 10.66
CA LYS A 32 0.09 -0.46 10.58
C LYS A 32 1.53 -0.04 10.36
N VAL A 33 1.77 0.78 9.34
CA VAL A 33 3.11 1.29 8.96
C VAL A 33 3.10 2.81 8.91
N TYR A 34 4.16 3.45 9.43
CA TYR A 34 4.27 4.89 9.59
C TYR A 34 5.64 5.43 9.16
N ASP A 35 5.79 6.76 9.19
CA ASP A 35 7.06 7.50 9.17
C ASP A 35 7.90 7.29 7.89
N GLY A 36 7.28 7.12 6.73
CA GLY A 36 7.98 6.93 5.45
C GLY A 36 8.63 5.56 5.28
N LEU A 37 8.38 4.60 6.19
CA LEU A 37 8.95 3.25 6.09
C LEU A 37 8.40 2.49 4.88
N SER A 38 9.28 1.72 4.24
CA SER A 38 8.91 0.83 3.13
C SER A 38 8.84 -0.62 3.60
N VAL A 39 7.64 -1.20 3.56
CA VAL A 39 7.39 -2.59 3.97
C VAL A 39 7.02 -3.44 2.76
N THR A 40 7.76 -4.52 2.56
CA THR A 40 7.45 -5.56 1.58
C THR A 40 6.93 -6.80 2.32
N LEU A 41 5.67 -7.19 2.04
CA LEU A 41 5.07 -8.40 2.58
C LEU A 41 5.27 -9.58 1.64
N LYS A 42 5.67 -10.71 2.20
CA LYS A 42 5.81 -11.99 1.50
C LYS A 42 5.21 -13.12 2.32
N LYS A 43 4.43 -14.00 1.69
CA LYS A 43 3.91 -15.20 2.35
C LYS A 43 5.06 -16.17 2.68
N GLY A 44 5.11 -16.63 3.92
CA GLY A 44 6.15 -17.51 4.43
C GLY A 44 5.62 -18.56 5.40
N LEU A 45 6.51 -19.36 5.95
CA LEU A 45 6.18 -20.39 6.94
C LEU A 45 6.16 -19.84 8.38
N SER A 46 6.76 -18.67 8.61
CA SER A 46 6.84 -18.01 9.92
C SER A 46 6.66 -16.50 9.74
N ASN A 47 6.36 -15.81 10.84
CA ASN A 47 6.30 -14.35 10.87
C ASN A 47 7.68 -13.80 11.23
N GLU A 48 8.44 -13.38 10.23
CA GLU A 48 9.79 -12.87 10.37
C GLU A 48 9.89 -11.46 9.77
N ILE A 49 10.62 -10.59 10.46
CA ILE A 49 10.84 -9.21 10.06
C ILE A 49 12.33 -9.00 9.88
N VAL A 50 12.76 -8.60 8.70
CA VAL A 50 14.13 -8.19 8.39
C VAL A 50 14.13 -6.69 8.12
N ILE A 51 14.89 -5.94 8.91
CA ILE A 51 15.04 -4.48 8.79
C ILE A 51 16.42 -4.18 8.21
N SER A 52 16.46 -3.36 7.17
CA SER A 52 17.68 -2.96 6.47
C SER A 52 17.65 -1.46 6.13
N GLY A 53 18.78 -0.93 5.63
CA GLY A 53 18.89 0.47 5.24
C GLY A 53 19.65 1.33 6.25
N GLU A 54 19.31 2.63 6.33
CA GLU A 54 20.14 3.60 7.07
C GLU A 54 19.95 3.56 8.59
N ASP A 55 18.71 3.37 9.08
CA ASP A 55 18.37 3.51 10.50
C ASP A 55 17.65 2.26 11.09
N PRO A 56 18.13 1.01 10.86
CA PRO A 56 17.40 -0.20 11.28
C PRO A 56 17.21 -0.27 12.80
N LYS A 57 18.17 0.22 13.61
CA LYS A 57 18.09 0.25 15.08
C LYS A 57 17.06 1.25 15.62
N ASN A 58 16.59 2.18 14.79
CA ASN A 58 15.61 3.19 15.14
C ASN A 58 14.18 2.81 14.75
N VAL A 59 13.95 1.62 14.20
CA VAL A 59 12.60 1.09 13.99
C VAL A 59 12.05 0.55 15.31
N SER A 60 10.79 0.83 15.57
CA SER A 60 9.99 0.29 16.67
C SER A 60 8.97 -0.66 16.10
N ILE A 61 8.94 -1.89 16.60
CA ILE A 61 8.00 -2.94 16.21
C ILE A 61 7.25 -3.36 17.47
N VAL A 62 5.93 -3.27 17.42
CA VAL A 62 5.04 -3.64 18.53
C VAL A 62 3.89 -4.46 17.95
N ASN A 63 3.63 -5.63 18.50
CA ASN A 63 2.47 -6.46 18.17
C ASN A 63 1.64 -6.65 19.45
N GLU A 64 0.51 -5.95 19.53
CA GLU A 64 -0.41 -6.00 20.65
C GLU A 64 -1.80 -6.38 20.14
N GLU A 65 -2.40 -7.39 20.73
CA GLU A 65 -3.76 -7.89 20.37
C GLU A 65 -3.94 -8.17 18.88
N GLY A 66 -2.87 -8.63 18.19
CA GLY A 66 -2.89 -8.90 16.76
C GLY A 66 -2.79 -7.67 15.86
N VAL A 67 -2.46 -6.50 16.42
CA VAL A 67 -2.14 -5.27 15.68
C VAL A 67 -0.62 -5.08 15.65
N LEU A 68 0.00 -5.38 14.51
CA LEU A 68 1.43 -5.17 14.29
C LEU A 68 1.66 -3.73 13.83
N LYS A 69 2.30 -2.92 14.68
CA LYS A 69 2.69 -1.53 14.39
C LYS A 69 4.18 -1.46 14.11
N ILE A 70 4.54 -0.86 12.99
CA ILE A 70 5.92 -0.63 12.55
C ILE A 70 6.09 0.86 12.29
N LYS A 71 6.97 1.50 13.06
CA LYS A 71 7.22 2.95 12.98
C LYS A 71 8.64 3.29 13.39
N MET A 72 9.08 4.51 13.12
CA MET A 72 10.34 5.01 13.67
C MET A 72 10.19 5.32 15.17
N LYS A 73 11.29 5.20 15.93
CA LYS A 73 11.34 5.70 17.32
C LYS A 73 11.22 7.21 17.34
N PHE A 74 10.67 7.76 18.41
CA PHE A 74 10.31 9.19 18.55
C PHE A 74 11.40 10.17 18.07
N LYS A 75 12.68 9.91 18.36
CA LYS A 75 13.79 10.78 17.93
C LYS A 75 14.07 10.76 16.41
N LYS A 76 13.43 9.86 15.67
CA LYS A 76 13.62 9.62 14.23
C LYS A 76 12.28 9.58 13.47
N MET A 77 11.23 10.19 14.00
CA MET A 77 9.94 10.29 13.31
C MET A 77 10.13 10.95 11.94
N PHE A 78 9.34 10.48 10.95
CA PHE A 78 9.38 10.95 9.55
C PHE A 78 10.74 10.78 8.84
N SER A 79 11.62 9.87 9.29
CA SER A 79 12.92 9.63 8.66
C SER A 79 13.09 8.21 8.10
N GLY A 80 11.99 7.49 7.91
CA GLY A 80 12.02 6.08 7.48
C GLY A 80 12.29 5.83 5.99
N TYR A 81 12.36 6.86 5.14
CA TYR A 81 12.43 6.75 3.67
C TYR A 81 13.55 5.86 3.09
N ARG A 82 14.61 5.64 3.84
CA ARG A 82 15.75 4.80 3.45
C ARG A 82 15.91 3.59 4.37
N THR A 83 14.82 3.25 5.08
CA THR A 83 14.73 2.07 5.93
C THR A 83 13.67 1.13 5.36
N PHE A 84 14.10 -0.09 5.06
CA PHE A 84 13.32 -1.08 4.35
C PHE A 84 13.03 -2.27 5.26
N ILE A 85 11.81 -2.80 5.18
CA ILE A 85 11.35 -3.90 6.01
C ILE A 85 10.82 -5.00 5.09
N SER A 86 11.41 -6.19 5.19
CA SER A 86 10.86 -7.41 4.63
C SER A 86 10.09 -8.13 5.74
N LEU A 87 8.79 -8.30 5.56
CA LEU A 87 7.90 -8.96 6.52
C LEU A 87 7.35 -10.24 5.91
N ASN A 88 7.85 -11.38 6.37
CA ASN A 88 7.23 -12.66 6.08
C ASN A 88 6.00 -12.86 6.99
N TYR A 89 4.89 -13.35 6.42
CA TYR A 89 3.68 -13.65 7.17
C TYR A 89 3.18 -15.08 6.89
N SER A 90 2.72 -15.77 7.93
CA SER A 90 2.27 -17.16 7.84
C SER A 90 0.76 -17.35 7.95
N SER A 91 0.03 -16.33 8.38
CA SER A 91 -1.43 -16.32 8.54
C SER A 91 -2.08 -15.16 7.82
N SER A 92 -3.36 -15.28 7.48
CA SER A 92 -4.12 -14.19 6.86
C SER A 92 -4.23 -12.97 7.79
N PHE A 93 -4.27 -11.79 7.20
CA PHE A 93 -4.53 -10.52 7.87
C PHE A 93 -5.72 -9.83 7.20
N ILE A 94 -6.44 -8.99 7.93
CA ILE A 94 -7.69 -8.35 7.47
C ILE A 94 -7.49 -6.88 7.10
N ILE A 95 -6.48 -6.23 7.69
CA ILE A 95 -6.25 -4.78 7.50
C ILE A 95 -4.79 -4.51 7.20
N LEU A 96 -4.54 -3.75 6.13
CA LEU A 96 -3.29 -3.05 5.86
C LEU A 96 -3.55 -1.54 5.97
N ASP A 97 -2.78 -0.85 6.78
CA ASP A 97 -2.93 0.57 7.09
C ASP A 97 -1.58 1.28 7.00
N ALA A 98 -1.38 2.08 5.95
CA ALA A 98 -0.16 2.85 5.74
C ALA A 98 -0.42 4.34 5.95
N ASN A 99 0.46 4.99 6.69
CA ASN A 99 0.32 6.37 7.14
C ASN A 99 1.63 7.13 6.97
N GLU A 100 1.58 8.47 6.90
CA GLU A 100 2.77 9.32 6.99
C GLU A 100 3.83 8.93 5.94
N GLU A 101 3.42 8.94 4.67
CA GLU A 101 4.26 8.60 3.49
C GLU A 101 4.85 7.18 3.48
N ALA A 102 4.39 6.28 4.38
CA ALA A 102 4.80 4.89 4.38
C ALA A 102 4.30 4.13 3.14
N SER A 103 5.00 3.07 2.77
CA SER A 103 4.61 2.21 1.67
C SER A 103 4.48 0.74 2.09
N ILE A 104 3.42 0.09 1.62
CA ILE A 104 3.21 -1.35 1.78
C ILE A 104 3.08 -1.97 0.39
N ASN A 105 3.99 -2.90 0.06
CA ASN A 105 3.93 -3.69 -1.16
C ASN A 105 3.75 -5.17 -0.84
N VAL A 106 2.66 -5.77 -1.31
CA VAL A 106 2.37 -7.20 -1.12
C VAL A 106 2.76 -7.96 -2.37
N LEU A 107 3.77 -8.83 -2.25
CA LEU A 107 4.30 -9.58 -3.40
C LEU A 107 3.40 -10.71 -3.85
N ASP A 108 2.76 -11.39 -2.90
CA ASP A 108 1.92 -12.55 -3.16
C ASP A 108 0.46 -12.15 -3.39
N LEU A 109 -0.28 -13.03 -4.06
CA LEU A 109 -1.73 -12.90 -4.19
C LEU A 109 -2.40 -13.08 -2.83
N ILE A 110 -3.15 -12.07 -2.38
CA ILE A 110 -4.01 -12.18 -1.20
C ILE A 110 -5.30 -12.88 -1.61
N GLU A 111 -5.49 -14.11 -1.14
CA GLU A 111 -6.69 -14.92 -1.39
C GLU A 111 -7.42 -15.20 -0.09
N GLN A 112 -8.57 -14.56 0.11
CA GLN A 112 -9.38 -14.63 1.32
C GLN A 112 -10.77 -14.00 1.12
N GLU A 113 -11.65 -14.09 2.12
CA GLU A 113 -13.01 -13.52 2.03
C GLU A 113 -12.98 -11.97 1.99
N LYS A 114 -12.23 -11.33 2.88
CA LYS A 114 -12.27 -9.87 3.06
C LYS A 114 -10.90 -9.27 3.33
N ILE A 115 -10.66 -8.08 2.75
CA ILE A 115 -9.50 -7.23 3.04
C ILE A 115 -9.89 -5.76 3.13
N SER A 116 -9.27 -5.04 4.05
CA SER A 116 -9.35 -3.58 4.15
C SER A 116 -7.99 -2.96 3.90
N LEU A 117 -7.89 -2.08 2.91
CA LEU A 117 -6.70 -1.29 2.58
C LEU A 117 -6.96 0.17 2.95
N LYS A 118 -6.14 0.73 3.83
CA LYS A 118 -6.26 2.11 4.28
C LYS A 118 -4.95 2.84 4.07
N VAL A 119 -5.03 4.04 3.51
CA VAL A 119 -3.85 4.90 3.32
C VAL A 119 -4.20 6.35 3.63
N GLN A 120 -3.27 7.06 4.27
CA GLN A 120 -3.41 8.47 4.54
C GLN A 120 -2.06 9.21 4.55
N GLU A 121 -2.10 10.53 4.37
CA GLU A 121 -0.92 11.40 4.49
C GLU A 121 0.22 10.98 3.55
N GLY A 122 -0.07 10.89 2.25
CA GLY A 122 0.91 10.55 1.22
C GLY A 122 1.31 9.08 1.14
N ALA A 123 0.80 8.23 2.03
CA ALA A 123 1.15 6.80 2.05
C ALA A 123 0.60 6.02 0.86
N GLN A 124 1.11 4.83 0.63
CA GLN A 124 0.72 4.00 -0.50
C GLN A 124 0.64 2.51 -0.18
N ILE A 125 -0.31 1.81 -0.83
CA ILE A 125 -0.42 0.35 -0.79
C ILE A 125 -0.53 -0.18 -2.21
N GLU A 126 0.24 -1.25 -2.50
CA GLU A 126 0.11 -2.04 -3.72
C GLU A 126 -0.18 -3.51 -3.38
N ALA A 127 -1.25 -4.09 -3.97
CA ALA A 127 -1.65 -5.47 -3.70
C ALA A 127 -2.33 -6.15 -4.89
N SER A 128 -2.08 -7.46 -5.03
CA SER A 128 -2.81 -8.36 -5.91
C SER A 128 -3.85 -9.13 -5.09
N LEU A 129 -5.12 -9.12 -5.53
CA LEU A 129 -6.24 -9.60 -4.73
C LEU A 129 -7.06 -10.68 -5.47
N LYS A 130 -7.54 -11.66 -4.71
CA LYS A 130 -8.63 -12.56 -5.06
C LYS A 130 -9.51 -12.71 -3.83
N VAL A 131 -10.53 -11.84 -3.71
CA VAL A 131 -11.33 -11.70 -2.48
C VAL A 131 -12.82 -11.60 -2.79
N ASP A 132 -13.67 -11.90 -1.80
CA ASP A 132 -15.10 -11.60 -1.92
C ASP A 132 -15.37 -10.12 -1.69
N GLN A 133 -14.74 -9.50 -0.71
CA GLN A 133 -14.92 -8.08 -0.41
C GLN A 133 -13.60 -7.33 -0.21
N LEU A 134 -13.43 -6.23 -0.95
CA LEU A 134 -12.43 -5.20 -0.72
C LEU A 134 -13.07 -3.95 -0.13
N ILE A 135 -12.50 -3.41 0.95
CA ILE A 135 -12.75 -2.06 1.45
C ILE A 135 -11.47 -1.25 1.24
N ALA A 136 -11.53 -0.19 0.44
CA ALA A 136 -10.40 0.69 0.16
C ALA A 136 -10.68 2.12 0.62
N LYS A 137 -9.78 2.68 1.43
CA LYS A 137 -9.86 4.07 1.90
C LYS A 137 -8.56 4.81 1.64
N SER A 138 -8.63 5.89 0.84
CA SER A 138 -7.48 6.74 0.50
C SER A 138 -7.78 8.19 0.87
N VAL A 139 -6.92 8.80 1.71
CA VAL A 139 -7.14 10.15 2.26
C VAL A 139 -5.85 10.97 2.17
N THR A 140 -5.96 12.28 2.01
CA THR A 140 -4.85 13.24 2.10
C THR A 140 -3.66 12.86 1.19
N GLY A 141 -3.90 12.91 -0.14
CA GLY A 141 -2.85 12.72 -1.15
C GLY A 141 -2.25 11.32 -1.24
N SER A 142 -2.85 10.33 -0.59
CA SER A 142 -2.37 8.94 -0.56
C SER A 142 -2.84 8.12 -1.76
N HIS A 143 -2.26 6.92 -1.96
CA HIS A 143 -2.49 6.11 -3.15
C HIS A 143 -2.72 4.63 -2.84
N ILE A 144 -3.75 4.02 -3.44
CA ILE A 144 -3.95 2.58 -3.43
C ILE A 144 -3.95 2.06 -4.87
N ASN A 145 -3.12 1.05 -5.14
CA ASN A 145 -3.10 0.31 -6.40
C ASN A 145 -3.51 -1.14 -6.17
N THR A 146 -4.53 -1.61 -6.89
CA THR A 146 -5.01 -3.00 -6.78
C THR A 146 -5.20 -3.63 -8.16
N LYS A 147 -4.95 -4.95 -8.23
CA LYS A 147 -5.19 -5.78 -9.40
C LYS A 147 -5.71 -7.16 -9.03
N GLY A 148 -6.29 -7.88 -9.97
CA GLY A 148 -6.82 -9.22 -9.76
C GLY A 148 -8.35 -9.26 -9.74
N TYR A 149 -8.97 -9.79 -8.68
CA TYR A 149 -10.41 -9.98 -8.57
C TYR A 149 -10.94 -9.64 -7.18
N ALA A 150 -12.09 -8.96 -7.12
CA ALA A 150 -12.92 -8.86 -5.93
C ALA A 150 -14.40 -8.95 -6.37
N LYS A 151 -15.24 -9.74 -5.67
CA LYS A 151 -16.67 -9.78 -5.99
C LYS A 151 -17.35 -8.43 -5.74
N ILE A 152 -17.05 -7.84 -4.58
CA ILE A 152 -17.58 -6.55 -4.13
C ILE A 152 -16.38 -5.65 -3.77
N GLN A 153 -16.44 -4.38 -4.18
CA GLN A 153 -15.53 -3.37 -3.66
C GLN A 153 -16.27 -2.13 -3.17
N ASP A 154 -15.85 -1.64 -2.00
CA ASP A 154 -16.31 -0.40 -1.40
C ASP A 154 -15.14 0.58 -1.30
N VAL A 155 -15.20 1.71 -2.02
CA VAL A 155 -14.10 2.67 -2.14
C VAL A 155 -14.50 4.02 -1.57
N SER A 156 -13.68 4.56 -0.68
CA SER A 156 -13.84 5.91 -0.12
C SER A 156 -12.57 6.73 -0.32
N ILE A 157 -12.68 7.84 -1.02
CA ILE A 157 -11.55 8.73 -1.32
C ILE A 157 -11.87 10.14 -0.83
N ASN A 158 -10.94 10.73 -0.09
CA ASN A 158 -11.07 12.09 0.42
C ASN A 158 -9.78 12.88 0.23
N THR A 159 -9.89 14.20 0.17
CA THR A 159 -8.79 15.16 0.27
C THR A 159 -7.63 14.80 -0.67
N GLY A 160 -7.91 14.71 -1.98
CA GLY A 160 -6.89 14.45 -3.00
C GLY A 160 -6.33 13.01 -3.01
N GLY A 161 -6.90 12.08 -2.26
CA GLY A 161 -6.50 10.67 -2.32
C GLY A 161 -6.76 10.04 -3.69
N THR A 162 -6.08 8.95 -3.99
CA THR A 162 -6.16 8.26 -5.28
C THR A 162 -6.39 6.76 -5.10
N TYR A 163 -7.27 6.19 -5.93
CA TYR A 163 -7.48 4.75 -6.05
C TYR A 163 -7.34 4.29 -7.49
N ASN A 164 -6.44 3.35 -7.75
CA ASN A 164 -6.27 2.72 -9.05
C ASN A 164 -6.63 1.22 -8.96
N GLY A 165 -7.87 0.92 -9.27
CA GLY A 165 -8.45 -0.42 -9.34
C GLY A 165 -8.91 -0.80 -10.75
N GLN A 166 -8.42 -0.15 -11.80
CA GLN A 166 -8.77 -0.47 -13.18
C GLN A 166 -8.46 -1.94 -13.55
N SER A 167 -7.40 -2.50 -12.97
CA SER A 167 -6.98 -3.89 -13.18
C SER A 167 -7.56 -4.88 -12.16
N LEU A 168 -8.41 -4.41 -11.24
CA LEU A 168 -9.17 -5.25 -10.30
C LEU A 168 -10.56 -5.52 -10.88
N LYS A 169 -10.79 -6.70 -11.40
CA LYS A 169 -12.09 -7.11 -11.93
C LYS A 169 -13.09 -7.26 -10.79
N THR A 170 -14.24 -6.55 -10.86
CA THR A 170 -15.28 -6.65 -9.83
C THR A 170 -16.65 -6.83 -10.47
N SER A 171 -17.61 -7.41 -9.72
CA SER A 171 -19.03 -7.45 -10.10
C SER A 171 -19.75 -6.20 -9.63
N PHE A 172 -19.55 -5.84 -8.36
CA PHE A 172 -20.29 -4.75 -7.71
C PHE A 172 -19.31 -3.75 -7.09
N THR A 173 -19.51 -2.48 -7.40
CA THR A 173 -18.67 -1.39 -6.84
C THR A 173 -19.54 -0.29 -6.27
N THR A 174 -19.27 0.08 -5.02
CA THR A 174 -19.72 1.34 -4.43
C THR A 174 -18.51 2.26 -4.23
N ILE A 175 -18.61 3.50 -4.73
CA ILE A 175 -17.50 4.44 -4.62
C ILE A 175 -17.98 5.85 -4.28
N SER A 176 -17.27 6.47 -3.34
CA SER A 176 -17.45 7.88 -2.99
C SER A 176 -16.11 8.61 -3.08
N VAL A 177 -16.08 9.68 -3.88
CA VAL A 177 -14.93 10.59 -4.00
C VAL A 177 -15.33 11.95 -3.48
N ASN A 178 -14.54 12.51 -2.56
CA ASN A 178 -14.78 13.82 -1.96
C ASN A 178 -13.50 14.67 -1.96
N ALA A 179 -13.66 15.99 -2.06
CA ALA A 179 -12.58 16.97 -1.96
C ALA A 179 -11.40 16.69 -2.91
N GLY A 180 -11.68 16.62 -4.23
CA GLY A 180 -10.65 16.60 -5.29
C GLY A 180 -9.96 15.26 -5.52
N GLY A 181 -10.38 14.17 -4.90
CA GLY A 181 -9.81 12.84 -5.11
C GLY A 181 -10.03 12.28 -6.51
N THR A 182 -9.31 11.22 -6.86
CA THR A 182 -9.43 10.54 -8.16
C THR A 182 -9.51 9.02 -8.03
N ALA A 183 -10.31 8.38 -8.88
CA ALA A 183 -10.42 6.92 -8.93
C ALA A 183 -10.52 6.39 -10.34
N SER A 184 -9.94 5.20 -10.55
CA SER A 184 -10.20 4.33 -11.69
C SER A 184 -10.68 2.98 -11.16
N ILE A 185 -11.89 2.56 -11.51
CA ILE A 185 -12.50 1.32 -11.05
C ILE A 185 -12.96 0.47 -12.24
N PHE A 186 -13.07 -0.83 -12.02
CA PHE A 186 -13.71 -1.76 -12.95
C PHE A 186 -14.92 -2.40 -12.29
N ALA A 187 -16.05 -2.52 -12.99
CA ALA A 187 -17.17 -3.34 -12.57
C ALA A 187 -17.95 -3.89 -13.78
N SER A 188 -18.55 -5.11 -13.64
CA SER A 188 -19.33 -5.75 -14.70
C SER A 188 -20.84 -5.66 -14.51
N ASP A 189 -21.33 -5.59 -13.28
CA ASP A 189 -22.76 -5.69 -12.98
C ASP A 189 -23.35 -4.36 -12.48
N TYR A 190 -22.74 -3.76 -11.46
CA TYR A 190 -23.28 -2.56 -10.82
C TYR A 190 -22.21 -1.59 -10.36
N VAL A 191 -22.46 -0.30 -10.56
CA VAL A 191 -21.68 0.79 -9.94
C VAL A 191 -22.62 1.80 -9.27
N GLY A 192 -22.43 2.05 -7.98
CA GLY A 192 -22.94 3.21 -7.28
C GLY A 192 -21.83 4.23 -7.07
N ALA A 193 -21.80 5.30 -7.88
CA ALA A 193 -20.74 6.29 -7.86
C ALA A 193 -21.22 7.64 -7.35
N THR A 194 -20.51 8.21 -6.37
CA THR A 194 -20.80 9.54 -5.84
C THR A 194 -19.54 10.41 -5.85
N VAL A 195 -19.63 11.62 -6.40
CA VAL A 195 -18.59 12.65 -6.31
C VAL A 195 -19.11 13.86 -5.55
N LYS A 196 -18.36 14.32 -4.52
CA LYS A 196 -18.70 15.50 -3.72
C LYS A 196 -17.52 16.47 -3.69
N ALA A 197 -17.77 17.76 -3.92
CA ALA A 197 -16.78 18.83 -3.83
C ALA A 197 -15.55 18.58 -4.76
N GLY A 198 -15.80 18.34 -6.04
CA GLY A 198 -14.80 18.05 -7.06
C GLY A 198 -14.27 16.61 -6.99
N GLY A 199 -13.44 16.27 -7.96
CA GLY A 199 -12.85 14.94 -8.09
C GLY A 199 -13.31 14.22 -9.36
N LYS A 200 -12.72 13.04 -9.60
CA LYS A 200 -12.97 12.28 -10.82
C LYS A 200 -13.05 10.78 -10.56
N ILE A 201 -14.09 10.14 -11.13
CA ILE A 201 -14.21 8.66 -11.17
C ILE A 201 -14.22 8.23 -12.65
N LYS A 202 -13.32 7.31 -13.00
CA LYS A 202 -13.35 6.59 -14.27
C LYS A 202 -13.85 5.17 -14.03
N VAL A 203 -14.89 4.77 -14.76
CA VAL A 203 -15.53 3.46 -14.65
C VAL A 203 -15.24 2.65 -15.90
N PHE A 204 -14.56 1.53 -15.72
CA PHE A 204 -14.25 0.53 -16.74
C PHE A 204 -15.15 -0.71 -16.58
N GLY A 205 -15.18 -1.61 -17.59
CA GLY A 205 -15.86 -2.90 -17.51
C GLY A 205 -17.31 -2.91 -17.97
N ASP A 206 -17.82 -1.75 -18.43
CA ASP A 206 -19.19 -1.59 -18.99
C ASP A 206 -20.30 -2.18 -18.10
N PRO A 207 -20.48 -1.68 -16.85
CA PRO A 207 -21.44 -2.23 -15.91
C PRO A 207 -22.87 -2.19 -16.45
N LYS A 208 -23.66 -3.25 -16.18
CA LYS A 208 -25.08 -3.37 -16.60
C LYS A 208 -25.96 -2.26 -16.04
N LYS A 209 -25.67 -1.82 -14.80
CA LYS A 209 -26.36 -0.72 -14.13
C LYS A 209 -25.38 0.22 -13.45
N MET A 210 -25.67 1.52 -13.54
CA MET A 210 -24.83 2.56 -12.93
C MET A 210 -25.71 3.66 -12.37
N ASP A 211 -25.58 3.91 -11.06
CA ASP A 211 -26.23 5.02 -10.34
C ASP A 211 -25.18 6.09 -10.02
N GLU A 212 -25.36 7.27 -10.59
CA GLU A 212 -24.37 8.37 -10.49
C GLU A 212 -24.94 9.55 -9.74
N LYS A 213 -24.12 10.12 -8.83
CA LYS A 213 -24.45 11.35 -8.10
C LYS A 213 -23.26 12.29 -8.05
N THR A 214 -23.46 13.54 -8.43
CA THR A 214 -22.45 14.60 -8.30
C THR A 214 -23.01 15.78 -7.50
N PHE A 215 -22.21 16.32 -6.60
CA PHE A 215 -22.53 17.49 -5.78
C PHE A 215 -21.36 18.45 -5.79
N PHE A 216 -21.58 19.71 -6.04
CA PHE A 216 -20.57 20.78 -6.02
C PHE A 216 -19.37 20.50 -6.98
N GLY A 217 -19.68 20.01 -8.16
CA GLY A 217 -18.69 19.73 -9.23
C GLY A 217 -18.06 18.33 -9.12
N GLY A 218 -17.23 18.02 -10.12
CA GLY A 218 -16.59 16.73 -10.33
C GLY A 218 -17.18 15.95 -11.49
N THR A 219 -16.53 14.84 -11.85
CA THR A 219 -16.89 14.04 -13.03
C THR A 219 -16.93 12.54 -12.73
N ILE A 220 -17.94 11.87 -13.31
CA ILE A 220 -18.01 10.41 -13.39
C ILE A 220 -18.01 10.08 -14.89
N GLU A 221 -17.05 9.28 -15.32
CA GLU A 221 -16.79 8.98 -16.72
C GLU A 221 -16.86 7.46 -16.95
N ARG A 222 -17.77 7.00 -17.81
CA ARG A 222 -17.79 5.63 -18.31
C ARG A 222 -16.80 5.51 -19.45
N VAL A 223 -15.75 4.72 -19.26
CA VAL A 223 -14.73 4.48 -20.26
C VAL A 223 -15.14 3.25 -21.09
N LYS A 224 -15.42 3.47 -22.37
CA LYS A 224 -15.66 2.37 -23.32
C LYS A 224 -14.31 1.76 -23.71
N ASN A 225 -14.24 0.44 -23.71
CA ASN A 225 -13.08 -0.31 -24.23
C ASN A 225 -13.09 -0.28 -25.75
#